data_7c2e5b11e77ef5973a8405bfec84debd
#
_entry.id   7c2e5b11e77ef5973a8405bfec84debd
#
_cell.length_a   1.000
_cell.length_b   1.000
_cell.length_c   1.000
_cell.angle_alpha   90.00
_cell.angle_beta   90.00
_cell.angle_gamma   90.00
#
_symmetry.space_group_name_H-M   'P 1'
#
loop_
_entity.id
_entity.type
_entity.pdbx_description
1 polymer ?
#
loop_
_entity_poly.entity_id
_entity_poly.type
_entity_poly.pdbx_seq_one_letter_code
_entity_poly.pdbx_strand_id
1 'polypeptide(L)'
;RVGLDTTTIGLSMMVGIPYTIKFLWAPLVDKWRLPFLTKSFGQRRGWLFLVQALLVISVWQLGATDPLPGHLAPFFAWALITAFLSATQDIVIDAYRIEILEEDEFAHGTAANQFGYRTGNLIAGAGTIYIASQEGLGLGWALGYGLTSLAIIPAIFGALWAGPGKFVDRYADVASLKLNQWLTEAVVNPFREFLTRRGAFLILAFVLVYKLGDAMGQAMLNPMIVQ
;
A
#
# COMPACT_ATOMS: atom_id res chain seq x y z
N ARG A 1 2.63 6.38 27.80
CA ARG A 1 1.24 6.36 27.29
C ARG A 1 0.79 7.81 27.14
N VAL A 2 0.68 8.28 25.90
CA VAL A 2 0.00 9.55 25.62
C VAL A 2 -1.48 9.27 25.86
N GLY A 3 -2.11 9.92 26.85
CA GLY A 3 -3.53 9.76 27.19
C GLY A 3 -4.40 10.34 26.08
N LEU A 4 -4.48 9.60 24.94
CA LEU A 4 -5.31 9.99 23.80
C LEU A 4 -6.77 9.69 24.11
N ASP A 5 -7.64 10.64 23.80
CA ASP A 5 -9.09 10.48 23.86
C ASP A 5 -9.57 9.37 22.90
N THR A 6 -10.65 8.70 23.29
CA THR A 6 -11.31 7.67 22.47
C THR A 6 -11.68 8.16 21.06
N THR A 7 -12.00 9.44 20.93
CA THR A 7 -12.27 10.09 19.63
C THR A 7 -11.03 10.07 18.73
N THR A 8 -9.85 10.35 19.29
CA THR A 8 -8.57 10.34 18.57
C THR A 8 -8.18 8.92 18.14
N ILE A 9 -8.47 7.92 18.98
CA ILE A 9 -8.28 6.50 18.63
C ILE A 9 -9.22 6.11 17.49
N GLY A 10 -10.48 6.55 17.51
CA GLY A 10 -11.43 6.34 16.41
C GLY A 10 -10.96 6.98 15.09
N LEU A 11 -10.44 8.19 15.14
CA LEU A 11 -9.89 8.89 13.97
C LEU A 11 -8.69 8.15 13.36
N SER A 12 -7.88 7.48 14.19
CA SER A 12 -6.73 6.70 13.69
C SER A 12 -7.16 5.54 12.77
N MET A 13 -8.37 4.98 12.97
CA MET A 13 -8.92 3.94 12.09
C MET A 13 -9.22 4.47 10.68
N MET A 14 -9.49 5.76 10.53
CA MET A 14 -9.74 6.38 9.22
C MET A 14 -8.50 6.34 8.32
N VAL A 15 -7.30 6.20 8.88
CA VAL A 15 -6.05 6.03 8.12
C VAL A 15 -6.07 4.75 7.26
N GLY A 16 -6.90 3.76 7.61
CA GLY A 16 -7.10 2.56 6.80
C GLY A 16 -8.02 2.73 5.58
N ILE A 17 -8.79 3.81 5.50
CA ILE A 17 -9.77 4.05 4.41
C ILE A 17 -9.14 3.96 3.02
N PRO A 18 -7.97 4.58 2.72
CA PRO A 18 -7.34 4.49 1.41
C PRO A 18 -7.19 3.04 0.90
N TYR A 19 -6.83 2.11 1.77
CA TYR A 19 -6.70 0.70 1.38
C TYR A 19 -8.02 0.06 0.96
N THR A 20 -9.12 0.47 1.58
CA THR A 20 -10.46 -0.05 1.26
C THR A 20 -10.97 0.47 -0.08
N ILE A 21 -10.70 1.75 -0.39
CA ILE A 21 -11.22 2.41 -1.58
C ILE A 21 -10.19 2.53 -2.72
N LYS A 22 -9.01 1.89 -2.61
CA LYS A 22 -7.92 1.98 -3.59
C LYS A 22 -8.35 1.61 -5.01
N PHE A 23 -9.38 0.77 -5.17
CA PHE A 23 -9.93 0.40 -6.48
C PHE A 23 -10.49 1.58 -7.27
N LEU A 24 -10.87 2.69 -6.60
CA LEU A 24 -11.41 3.87 -7.28
C LEU A 24 -10.35 4.60 -8.12
N TRP A 25 -9.09 4.61 -7.69
CA TRP A 25 -8.02 5.28 -8.44
C TRP A 25 -7.04 4.31 -9.12
N ALA A 26 -7.18 3.00 -8.91
CA ALA A 26 -6.35 2.01 -9.59
C ALA A 26 -6.36 2.20 -11.13
N PRO A 27 -7.51 2.40 -11.80
CA PRO A 27 -7.53 2.65 -13.23
C PRO A 27 -6.83 3.96 -13.66
N LEU A 28 -6.77 4.96 -12.76
CA LEU A 28 -6.04 6.20 -13.02
C LEU A 28 -4.53 5.94 -13.06
N VAL A 29 -4.02 5.17 -12.09
CA VAL A 29 -2.61 4.76 -12.04
C VAL A 29 -2.23 3.92 -13.27
N ASP A 30 -3.14 3.07 -13.73
CA ASP A 30 -2.94 2.25 -14.92
C ASP A 30 -2.85 3.08 -16.21
N LYS A 31 -3.68 4.11 -16.32
CA LYS A 31 -3.80 4.93 -17.52
C LYS A 31 -2.76 6.07 -17.58
N TRP A 32 -2.48 6.70 -16.44
CA TRP A 32 -1.70 7.94 -16.42
C TRP A 32 -0.21 7.66 -16.61
N ARG A 33 0.31 8.11 -17.75
CA ARG A 33 1.74 8.03 -18.09
C ARG A 33 2.46 9.22 -17.45
N LEU A 34 3.37 8.94 -16.52
CA LEU A 34 4.18 9.96 -15.89
C LEU A 34 5.20 10.50 -16.89
N PRO A 35 5.22 11.83 -17.16
CA PRO A 35 6.23 12.41 -18.02
C PRO A 35 7.63 12.11 -17.48
N PHE A 36 8.60 11.86 -18.36
CA PHE A 36 9.98 11.47 -18.08
C PHE A 36 10.14 10.07 -17.44
N LEU A 37 9.45 9.76 -16.34
CA LEU A 37 9.61 8.48 -15.63
C LEU A 37 9.11 7.29 -16.44
N THR A 38 7.94 7.41 -17.05
CA THR A 38 7.42 6.34 -17.94
C THR A 38 8.31 6.13 -19.15
N LYS A 39 8.87 7.21 -19.71
CA LYS A 39 9.76 7.12 -20.88
C LYS A 39 11.10 6.45 -20.54
N SER A 40 11.63 6.71 -19.35
CA SER A 40 12.95 6.22 -18.94
C SER A 40 12.90 4.83 -18.30
N PHE A 41 11.85 4.53 -17.52
CA PHE A 41 11.77 3.31 -16.70
C PHE A 41 10.61 2.38 -17.06
N GLY A 42 9.69 2.80 -17.93
CA GLY A 42 8.43 2.12 -18.18
C GLY A 42 7.32 2.55 -17.22
N GLN A 43 6.06 2.17 -17.53
CA GLN A 43 4.88 2.62 -16.79
C GLN A 43 4.92 2.22 -15.33
N ARG A 44 5.10 0.94 -15.03
CA ARG A 44 5.01 0.41 -13.65
C ARG A 44 6.17 0.88 -12.79
N ARG A 45 7.39 0.78 -13.28
CA ARG A 45 8.57 1.24 -12.54
C ARG A 45 8.57 2.75 -12.34
N GLY A 46 8.10 3.53 -13.33
CA GLY A 46 7.97 4.97 -13.19
C GLY A 46 7.04 5.37 -12.04
N TRP A 47 5.88 4.73 -11.94
CA TRP A 47 4.96 4.91 -10.81
C TRP A 47 5.56 4.41 -9.50
N LEU A 48 6.19 3.23 -9.50
CA LEU A 48 6.81 2.64 -8.32
C LEU A 48 7.85 3.59 -7.73
N PHE A 49 8.77 4.11 -8.53
CA PHE A 49 9.83 5.01 -8.05
C PHE A 49 9.30 6.34 -7.55
N LEU A 50 8.28 6.92 -8.23
CA LEU A 50 7.64 8.13 -7.75
C LEU A 50 6.99 7.93 -6.38
N VAL A 51 6.18 6.89 -6.26
CA VAL A 51 5.46 6.61 -5.02
C VAL A 51 6.42 6.26 -3.89
N GLN A 52 7.48 5.51 -4.16
CA GLN A 52 8.52 5.18 -3.20
C GLN A 52 9.25 6.42 -2.68
N ALA A 53 9.61 7.35 -3.57
CA ALA A 53 10.23 8.60 -3.17
C ALA A 53 9.30 9.45 -2.27
N LEU A 54 8.02 9.54 -2.64
CA LEU A 54 7.02 10.25 -1.84
C LEU A 54 6.76 9.55 -0.49
N LEU A 55 6.79 8.21 -0.45
CA LEU A 55 6.66 7.44 0.78
C LEU A 55 7.81 7.72 1.76
N VAL A 56 9.05 7.74 1.29
CA VAL A 56 10.20 8.09 2.15
C VAL A 56 9.98 9.46 2.78
N ILE A 57 9.57 10.46 1.99
CA ILE A 57 9.31 11.81 2.48
C ILE A 57 8.16 11.82 3.49
N SER A 58 7.03 11.16 3.17
CA SER A 58 5.85 11.16 4.04
C SER A 58 6.08 10.42 5.36
N VAL A 59 6.81 9.30 5.34
CA VAL A 59 7.17 8.54 6.54
C VAL A 59 8.14 9.34 7.41
N TRP A 60 9.11 10.03 6.80
CA TRP A 60 10.00 10.92 7.55
C TRP A 60 9.24 12.03 8.23
N GLN A 61 8.34 12.72 7.51
CA GLN A 61 7.53 13.80 8.06
C GLN A 61 6.57 13.31 9.15
N LEU A 62 6.03 12.10 8.99
CA LEU A 62 5.22 11.46 10.02
C LEU A 62 6.02 11.26 11.32
N GLY A 63 7.25 10.76 11.21
CA GLY A 63 8.15 10.58 12.35
C GLY A 63 8.64 11.89 12.98
N ALA A 64 8.72 12.97 12.20
CA ALA A 64 9.10 14.30 12.66
C ALA A 64 7.96 15.07 13.31
N THR A 65 6.72 14.60 13.17
CA THR A 65 5.52 15.25 13.71
C THR A 65 5.14 14.61 15.04
N ASP A 66 5.26 15.34 16.13
CA ASP A 66 4.87 14.85 17.47
C ASP A 66 3.35 14.68 17.58
N PRO A 67 2.85 13.51 18.03
CA PRO A 67 1.42 13.27 18.24
C PRO A 67 0.91 13.88 19.56
N LEU A 68 1.30 15.11 19.85
CA LEU A 68 0.88 15.82 21.06
C LEU A 68 -0.44 16.57 20.87
N PRO A 69 -1.21 16.81 21.94
CA PRO A 69 -2.38 17.67 21.90
C PRO A 69 -2.03 19.04 21.28
N GLY A 70 -2.77 19.43 20.24
CA GLY A 70 -2.49 20.63 19.42
C GLY A 70 -1.74 20.36 18.11
N HIS A 71 -1.04 19.25 17.97
CA HIS A 71 -0.33 18.85 16.75
C HIS A 71 -0.92 17.58 16.09
N LEU A 72 -2.08 17.13 16.54
CA LEU A 72 -2.72 15.92 16.03
C LEU A 72 -3.16 16.04 14.56
N ALA A 73 -3.62 17.23 14.14
CA ALA A 73 -4.07 17.43 12.77
C ALA A 73 -2.95 17.21 11.73
N PRO A 74 -1.75 17.81 11.84
CA PRO A 74 -0.65 17.51 10.93
C PRO A 74 -0.17 16.06 11.03
N PHE A 75 -0.17 15.43 12.21
CA PHE A 75 0.15 14.02 12.38
C PHE A 75 -0.81 13.12 11.59
N PHE A 76 -2.12 13.30 11.74
CA PHE A 76 -3.11 12.53 10.98
C PHE A 76 -3.09 12.82 9.49
N ALA A 77 -2.78 14.06 9.08
CA ALA A 77 -2.61 14.40 7.68
C ALA A 77 -1.46 13.60 7.06
N TRP A 78 -0.29 13.57 7.69
CA TRP A 78 0.84 12.77 7.21
C TRP A 78 0.58 11.27 7.26
N ALA A 79 -0.13 10.78 8.30
CA ALA A 79 -0.54 9.38 8.37
C ALA A 79 -1.47 9.00 7.21
N LEU A 80 -2.44 9.86 6.87
CA LEU A 80 -3.36 9.65 5.76
C LEU A 80 -2.64 9.70 4.39
N ILE A 81 -1.73 10.66 4.21
CA ILE A 81 -0.89 10.76 3.00
C ILE A 81 -0.04 9.48 2.85
N THR A 82 0.60 9.03 3.93
CA THR A 82 1.39 7.79 3.92
C THR A 82 0.53 6.58 3.56
N ALA A 83 -0.66 6.46 4.14
CA ALA A 83 -1.59 5.37 3.83
C ALA A 83 -2.07 5.41 2.37
N PHE A 84 -2.37 6.60 1.83
CA PHE A 84 -2.75 6.77 0.43
C PHE A 84 -1.62 6.38 -0.53
N LEU A 85 -0.40 6.84 -0.26
CA LEU A 85 0.78 6.49 -1.06
C LEU A 85 1.08 4.99 -0.97
N SER A 86 0.97 4.40 0.21
CA SER A 86 1.19 2.97 0.42
C SER A 86 0.13 2.13 -0.30
N ALA A 87 -1.16 2.53 -0.25
CA ALA A 87 -2.22 1.88 -1.02
C ALA A 87 -2.00 2.01 -2.54
N THR A 88 -1.45 3.14 -2.99
CA THR A 88 -1.08 3.35 -4.40
C THR A 88 0.10 2.48 -4.81
N GLN A 89 1.12 2.36 -3.95
CA GLN A 89 2.24 1.44 -4.18
C GLN A 89 1.76 0.00 -4.33
N ASP A 90 0.82 -0.42 -3.51
CA ASP A 90 0.22 -1.75 -3.52
C ASP A 90 -0.44 -2.06 -4.89
N ILE A 91 -1.21 -1.09 -5.43
CA ILE A 91 -1.79 -1.19 -6.78
C ILE A 91 -0.70 -1.41 -7.84
N VAL A 92 0.37 -0.62 -7.77
CA VAL A 92 1.47 -0.68 -8.74
C VAL A 92 2.22 -2.01 -8.65
N ILE A 93 2.52 -2.48 -7.43
CA ILE A 93 3.22 -3.75 -7.21
C ILE A 93 2.40 -4.93 -7.70
N ASP A 94 1.10 -4.97 -7.39
CA ASP A 94 0.21 -6.04 -7.85
C ASP A 94 0.13 -6.10 -9.37
N ALA A 95 -0.02 -4.95 -10.03
CA ALA A 95 -0.03 -4.88 -11.48
C ALA A 95 1.33 -5.24 -12.09
N TYR A 96 2.42 -4.76 -11.53
CA TYR A 96 3.78 -5.05 -11.99
C TYR A 96 4.10 -6.54 -11.88
N ARG A 97 3.71 -7.18 -10.76
CA ARG A 97 3.89 -8.63 -10.57
C ARG A 97 3.19 -9.45 -11.65
N ILE A 98 1.97 -9.07 -12.04
CA ILE A 98 1.22 -9.75 -13.11
C ILE A 98 1.89 -9.55 -14.47
N GLU A 99 2.54 -8.41 -14.69
CA GLU A 99 3.19 -8.09 -15.97
C GLU A 99 4.57 -8.72 -16.16
N ILE A 100 5.28 -9.02 -15.06
CA ILE A 100 6.66 -9.57 -15.14
C ILE A 100 6.72 -11.10 -15.01
N LEU A 101 5.75 -11.72 -14.32
CA LEU A 101 5.74 -13.17 -14.08
C LEU A 101 4.99 -13.91 -15.18
N GLU A 102 5.41 -15.14 -15.43
CA GLU A 102 4.68 -16.11 -16.24
C GLU A 102 3.66 -16.86 -15.36
N GLU A 103 2.67 -17.53 -15.97
CA GLU A 103 1.55 -18.15 -15.24
C GLU A 103 2.01 -19.20 -14.21
N ASP A 104 3.04 -19.96 -14.53
CA ASP A 104 3.64 -20.98 -13.66
C ASP A 104 4.47 -20.37 -12.50
N GLU A 105 4.89 -19.10 -12.63
CA GLU A 105 5.65 -18.38 -11.62
C GLU A 105 4.77 -17.64 -10.59
N PHE A 106 3.47 -17.49 -10.83
CA PHE A 106 2.59 -16.70 -9.94
C PHE A 106 2.58 -17.19 -8.50
N ALA A 107 2.67 -18.50 -8.27
CA ALA A 107 2.71 -19.06 -6.92
C ALA A 107 3.98 -18.62 -6.18
N HIS A 108 5.13 -18.69 -6.84
CA HIS A 108 6.42 -18.27 -6.28
C HIS A 108 6.46 -16.76 -6.05
N GLY A 109 5.96 -15.97 -7.00
CA GLY A 109 5.85 -14.51 -6.88
C GLY A 109 4.93 -14.08 -5.74
N THR A 110 3.85 -14.81 -5.50
CA THR A 110 2.95 -14.55 -4.35
C THR A 110 3.64 -14.88 -3.04
N ALA A 111 4.35 -15.99 -2.94
CA ALA A 111 5.11 -16.37 -1.76
C ALA A 111 6.22 -15.34 -1.45
N ALA A 112 6.97 -14.92 -2.48
CA ALA A 112 8.01 -13.89 -2.34
C ALA A 112 7.43 -12.54 -1.87
N ASN A 113 6.28 -12.13 -2.43
CA ASN A 113 5.57 -10.92 -2.00
C ASN A 113 5.15 -11.00 -0.52
N GLN A 114 4.60 -12.12 -0.10
CA GLN A 114 4.19 -12.33 1.29
C GLN A 114 5.38 -12.34 2.25
N PHE A 115 6.49 -12.96 1.86
CA PHE A 115 7.73 -12.93 2.62
C PHE A 115 8.26 -11.50 2.76
N GLY A 116 8.32 -10.74 1.65
CA GLY A 116 8.73 -9.35 1.66
C GLY A 116 7.83 -8.47 2.54
N TYR A 117 6.52 -8.65 2.48
CA TYR A 117 5.55 -7.96 3.34
C TYR A 117 5.80 -8.24 4.83
N ARG A 118 6.01 -9.50 5.22
CA ARG A 118 6.31 -9.89 6.61
C ARG A 118 7.62 -9.29 7.11
N THR A 119 8.66 -9.36 6.28
CA THR A 119 9.98 -8.78 6.59
C THR A 119 9.89 -7.26 6.71
N GLY A 120 9.18 -6.61 5.80
CA GLY A 120 8.94 -5.17 5.84
C GLY A 120 8.21 -4.73 7.11
N ASN A 121 7.18 -5.46 7.53
CA ASN A 121 6.45 -5.20 8.77
C ASN A 121 7.36 -5.33 10.01
N LEU A 122 8.26 -6.32 10.02
CA LEU A 122 9.22 -6.49 11.12
C LEU A 122 10.19 -5.31 11.20
N ILE A 123 10.74 -4.89 10.05
CA ILE A 123 11.66 -3.75 9.97
C ILE A 123 10.93 -2.45 10.36
N ALA A 124 9.76 -2.21 9.79
CA ALA A 124 8.99 -0.99 10.05
C ALA A 124 8.46 -0.92 11.50
N GLY A 125 8.05 -2.04 12.08
CA GLY A 125 7.57 -2.11 13.47
C GLY A 125 8.73 -2.15 14.47
N ALA A 126 9.33 -3.32 14.65
CA ALA A 126 10.38 -3.55 15.65
C ALA A 126 11.63 -2.70 15.39
N GLY A 127 12.03 -2.54 14.11
CA GLY A 127 13.19 -1.74 13.74
C GLY A 127 13.03 -0.27 14.12
N THR A 128 11.87 0.32 13.79
CA THR A 128 11.59 1.72 14.15
C THR A 128 11.60 1.93 15.66
N ILE A 129 10.93 1.02 16.41
CA ILE A 129 10.89 1.10 17.87
C ILE A 129 12.31 1.00 18.46
N TYR A 130 13.12 0.04 18.00
CA TYR A 130 14.49 -0.15 18.48
C TYR A 130 15.37 1.07 18.21
N ILE A 131 15.25 1.70 17.04
CA ILE A 131 16.00 2.90 16.69
C ILE A 131 15.55 4.10 17.50
N ALA A 132 14.24 4.26 17.71
CA ALA A 132 13.65 5.45 18.31
C ALA A 132 13.66 5.43 19.85
N SER A 133 13.50 4.26 20.49
CA SER A 133 13.32 4.14 21.94
C SER A 133 14.62 4.31 22.72
N GLN A 134 14.51 4.80 23.96
CA GLN A 134 15.64 4.95 24.88
C GLN A 134 16.26 3.60 25.30
N GLU A 135 15.49 2.53 25.26
CA GLU A 135 15.92 1.15 25.53
C GLU A 135 16.72 0.55 24.34
N GLY A 136 16.60 1.15 23.16
CA GLY A 136 17.36 0.79 21.96
C GLY A 136 18.48 1.79 21.67
N LEU A 137 18.46 2.41 20.47
CA LEU A 137 19.50 3.37 20.08
C LEU A 137 19.23 4.79 20.58
N GLY A 138 18.02 5.11 21.02
CA GLY A 138 17.66 6.43 21.57
C GLY A 138 17.70 7.59 20.58
N LEU A 139 17.61 7.32 19.25
CA LEU A 139 17.74 8.34 18.22
C LEU A 139 16.47 9.16 17.97
N GLY A 140 15.36 8.83 18.67
CA GLY A 140 14.08 9.50 18.52
C GLY A 140 13.28 9.06 17.31
N TRP A 141 11.99 9.43 17.29
CA TRP A 141 11.02 8.94 16.32
C TRP A 141 11.29 9.41 14.89
N ALA A 142 11.76 10.66 14.71
CA ALA A 142 12.08 11.20 13.38
C ALA A 142 13.16 10.39 12.67
N LEU A 143 14.26 10.06 13.37
CA LEU A 143 15.31 9.23 12.82
C LEU A 143 14.89 7.76 12.73
N GLY A 144 14.09 7.26 13.68
CA GLY A 144 13.55 5.91 13.64
C GLY A 144 12.76 5.67 12.36
N TYR A 145 11.77 6.48 12.08
CA TYR A 145 10.98 6.41 10.84
C TYR A 145 11.81 6.73 9.60
N GLY A 146 12.69 7.74 9.67
CA GLY A 146 13.55 8.12 8.55
C GLY A 146 14.48 6.98 8.11
N LEU A 147 15.20 6.36 9.04
CA LEU A 147 16.12 5.26 8.73
C LEU A 147 15.39 4.01 8.26
N THR A 148 14.26 3.64 8.88
CA THR A 148 13.48 2.48 8.44
C THR A 148 12.82 2.69 7.09
N SER A 149 12.51 3.94 6.69
CA SER A 149 12.00 4.23 5.34
C SER A 149 13.03 3.91 4.25
N LEU A 150 14.33 3.93 4.56
CA LEU A 150 15.39 3.55 3.62
C LEU A 150 15.41 2.04 3.29
N ALA A 151 14.67 1.21 4.04
CA ALA A 151 14.46 -0.20 3.69
C ALA A 151 13.75 -0.38 2.32
N ILE A 152 13.27 0.68 1.70
CA ILE A 152 12.76 0.70 0.33
C ILE A 152 13.87 0.53 -0.74
N ILE A 153 15.12 0.81 -0.40
CA ILE A 153 16.26 0.79 -1.34
C ILE A 153 16.42 -0.59 -2.02
N PRO A 154 16.41 -1.73 -1.31
CA PRO A 154 16.44 -3.04 -1.95
C PRO A 154 15.30 -3.26 -2.96
N ALA A 155 14.11 -2.72 -2.71
CA ALA A 155 12.99 -2.84 -3.63
C ALA A 155 13.22 -2.05 -4.93
N ILE A 156 13.89 -0.89 -4.86
CA ILE A 156 14.29 -0.12 -6.05
C ILE A 156 15.26 -0.94 -6.90
N PHE A 157 16.29 -1.53 -6.29
CA PHE A 157 17.25 -2.38 -7.00
C PHE A 157 16.58 -3.62 -7.61
N GLY A 158 15.68 -4.27 -6.86
CA GLY A 158 14.91 -5.41 -7.36
C GLY A 158 14.05 -5.04 -8.57
N ALA A 159 13.36 -3.90 -8.55
CA ALA A 159 12.57 -3.41 -9.67
C ALA A 159 13.45 -3.02 -10.89
N LEU A 160 14.65 -2.48 -10.67
CA LEU A 160 15.60 -2.21 -11.75
C LEU A 160 16.10 -3.49 -12.40
N TRP A 161 16.36 -4.52 -11.60
CA TRP A 161 16.84 -5.81 -12.10
C TRP A 161 15.76 -6.58 -12.84
N ALA A 162 14.53 -6.64 -12.32
CA ALA A 162 13.41 -7.34 -12.94
C ALA A 162 12.97 -6.75 -14.31
N GLY A 163 13.39 -5.53 -14.61
CA GLY A 163 13.12 -4.89 -15.91
C GLY A 163 11.75 -4.21 -15.98
N PRO A 164 11.44 -3.55 -17.10
CA PRO A 164 10.11 -2.97 -17.35
C PRO A 164 9.10 -4.09 -17.58
N GLY A 165 7.94 -4.02 -16.92
CA GLY A 165 6.85 -4.97 -17.15
C GLY A 165 6.36 -4.96 -18.61
N LYS A 166 5.69 -6.03 -19.02
CA LYS A 166 5.00 -6.11 -20.32
C LYS A 166 3.74 -5.23 -20.24
N PHE A 167 3.90 -3.94 -20.47
CA PHE A 167 2.78 -3.00 -20.41
C PHE A 167 1.76 -3.31 -21.51
N VAL A 168 0.57 -3.73 -21.13
CA VAL A 168 -0.58 -3.85 -22.03
C VAL A 168 -1.50 -2.67 -21.73
N ASP A 169 -1.69 -1.79 -22.71
CA ASP A 169 -2.61 -0.65 -22.57
C ASP A 169 -4.06 -1.17 -22.64
N ARG A 170 -4.56 -1.67 -21.53
CA ARG A 170 -5.94 -2.19 -21.41
C ARG A 170 -7.00 -1.10 -21.57
N TYR A 171 -6.59 0.16 -21.51
CA TYR A 171 -7.47 1.32 -21.56
C TYR A 171 -7.22 2.22 -22.76
N ALA A 172 -6.50 1.74 -23.79
CA ALA A 172 -6.25 2.52 -25.01
C ALA A 172 -7.56 2.99 -25.66
N ASP A 173 -8.54 2.09 -25.74
CA ASP A 173 -9.85 2.39 -26.31
C ASP A 173 -10.75 3.24 -25.39
N VAL A 174 -10.47 3.23 -24.08
CA VAL A 174 -11.24 3.94 -23.05
C VAL A 174 -10.74 5.39 -22.86
N ALA A 175 -9.60 5.73 -23.45
CA ALA A 175 -8.95 7.03 -23.28
C ALA A 175 -9.79 8.23 -23.74
N SER A 176 -10.70 8.01 -24.68
CA SER A 176 -11.59 9.02 -25.28
C SER A 176 -12.95 9.13 -24.60
N LEU A 177 -13.27 8.27 -23.63
CA LEU A 177 -14.57 8.20 -23.01
C LEU A 177 -14.80 9.35 -22.02
N LYS A 178 -16.06 9.79 -21.92
CA LYS A 178 -16.51 10.71 -20.85
C LYS A 178 -16.35 10.05 -19.48
N LEU A 179 -16.20 10.86 -18.42
CA LEU A 179 -15.91 10.39 -17.06
C LEU A 179 -16.89 9.30 -16.58
N ASN A 180 -18.18 9.45 -16.85
CA ASN A 180 -19.21 8.47 -16.47
C ASN A 180 -19.05 7.13 -17.21
N GLN A 181 -18.72 7.17 -18.50
CA GLN A 181 -18.45 5.96 -19.29
C GLN A 181 -17.16 5.29 -18.84
N TRP A 182 -16.14 6.10 -18.56
CA TRP A 182 -14.88 5.61 -18.02
C TRP A 182 -15.06 4.91 -16.67
N LEU A 183 -15.83 5.49 -15.74
CA LEU A 183 -16.14 4.84 -14.46
C LEU A 183 -16.91 3.53 -14.65
N THR A 184 -17.82 3.48 -15.61
CA THR A 184 -18.55 2.25 -15.91
C THR A 184 -17.62 1.16 -16.44
N GLU A 185 -16.77 1.47 -17.40
CA GLU A 185 -15.83 0.51 -17.99
C GLU A 185 -14.73 0.09 -17.02
N ALA A 186 -14.18 1.01 -16.25
CA ALA A 186 -13.04 0.76 -15.40
C ALA A 186 -13.40 0.17 -14.02
N VAL A 187 -14.63 0.42 -13.55
CA VAL A 187 -15.06 -0.03 -12.23
C VAL A 187 -16.25 -0.97 -12.32
N VAL A 188 -17.37 -0.53 -12.93
CA VAL A 188 -18.63 -1.29 -12.87
C VAL A 188 -18.55 -2.58 -13.67
N ASN A 189 -18.02 -2.54 -14.90
CA ASN A 189 -17.97 -3.70 -15.77
C ASN A 189 -17.12 -4.86 -15.24
N PRO A 190 -15.92 -4.66 -14.65
CA PRO A 190 -15.17 -5.74 -14.02
C PRO A 190 -15.93 -6.42 -12.87
N PHE A 191 -16.63 -5.64 -12.04
CA PHE A 191 -17.48 -6.21 -10.98
C PHE A 191 -18.65 -7.01 -11.56
N ARG A 192 -19.32 -6.47 -12.57
CA ARG A 192 -20.43 -7.16 -13.25
C ARG A 192 -19.94 -8.44 -13.91
N GLU A 193 -18.85 -8.40 -14.64
CA GLU A 193 -18.24 -9.58 -15.27
C GLU A 193 -17.89 -10.65 -14.21
N PHE A 194 -17.25 -10.26 -13.10
CA PHE A 194 -16.94 -11.18 -12.02
C PHE A 194 -18.19 -11.85 -11.46
N LEU A 195 -19.23 -11.06 -11.16
CA LEU A 195 -20.48 -11.57 -10.57
C LEU A 195 -21.27 -12.50 -11.51
N THR A 196 -21.05 -12.42 -12.82
CA THR A 196 -21.66 -13.32 -13.81
C THR A 196 -20.94 -14.65 -13.95
N ARG A 197 -19.72 -14.79 -13.40
CA ARG A 197 -18.95 -16.05 -13.48
C ARG A 197 -19.57 -17.12 -12.60
N ARG A 198 -19.57 -18.36 -13.10
CA ARG A 198 -19.99 -19.53 -12.31
C ARG A 198 -19.08 -19.64 -11.07
N GLY A 199 -19.68 -19.66 -9.89
CA GLY A 199 -18.95 -19.75 -8.62
C GLY A 199 -18.51 -18.42 -8.00
N ALA A 200 -18.84 -17.26 -8.59
CA ALA A 200 -18.50 -15.95 -8.05
C ALA A 200 -18.94 -15.78 -6.58
N PHE A 201 -20.17 -16.18 -6.27
CA PHE A 201 -20.69 -16.13 -4.89
C PHE A 201 -19.95 -17.09 -3.94
N LEU A 202 -19.54 -18.26 -4.40
CA LEU A 202 -18.78 -19.20 -3.60
C LEU A 202 -17.37 -18.67 -3.30
N ILE A 203 -16.74 -18.03 -4.28
CA ILE A 203 -15.44 -17.35 -4.11
C ILE A 203 -15.59 -16.17 -3.12
N LEU A 204 -16.63 -15.36 -3.25
CA LEU A 204 -16.90 -14.26 -2.32
C LEU A 204 -17.15 -14.77 -0.90
N ALA A 205 -17.97 -15.81 -0.73
CA ALA A 205 -18.22 -16.42 0.57
C ALA A 205 -16.93 -16.98 1.19
N PHE A 206 -16.11 -17.67 0.40
CA PHE A 206 -14.82 -18.18 0.86
C PHE A 206 -13.90 -17.04 1.32
N VAL A 207 -13.75 -15.98 0.51
CA VAL A 207 -12.92 -14.79 0.85
C VAL A 207 -13.45 -14.12 2.12
N LEU A 208 -14.77 -13.98 2.26
CA LEU A 208 -15.39 -13.38 3.44
C LEU A 208 -15.08 -14.17 4.71
N VAL A 209 -15.30 -15.50 4.68
CA VAL A 209 -15.05 -16.37 5.83
C VAL A 209 -13.56 -16.37 6.20
N TYR A 210 -12.69 -16.47 5.19
CA TYR A 210 -11.24 -16.41 5.39
C TYR A 210 -10.81 -15.08 6.05
N LYS A 211 -11.31 -13.96 5.53
CA LYS A 211 -10.98 -12.63 6.06
C LYS A 211 -11.57 -12.36 7.45
N LEU A 212 -12.74 -12.90 7.76
CA LEU A 212 -13.30 -12.84 9.11
C LEU A 212 -12.41 -13.58 10.11
N GLY A 213 -11.94 -14.79 9.76
CA GLY A 213 -11.03 -15.53 10.64
C GLY A 213 -9.70 -14.81 10.89
N ASP A 214 -9.12 -14.24 9.83
CA ASP A 214 -7.88 -13.44 9.91
C ASP A 214 -8.08 -12.17 10.77
N ALA A 215 -9.17 -11.43 10.55
CA ALA A 215 -9.49 -10.24 11.32
C ALA A 215 -9.76 -10.52 12.80
N MET A 216 -10.49 -11.59 13.12
CA MET A 216 -10.73 -12.01 14.50
C MET A 216 -9.44 -12.45 15.19
N GLY A 217 -8.58 -13.20 14.49
CA GLY A 217 -7.27 -13.58 15.00
C GLY A 217 -6.40 -12.38 15.35
N GLN A 218 -6.32 -11.40 14.47
CA GLN A 218 -5.53 -10.18 14.69
C GLN A 218 -6.12 -9.32 15.83
N ALA A 219 -7.45 -9.20 15.91
CA ALA A 219 -8.11 -8.45 16.98
C ALA A 219 -7.87 -9.04 18.37
N MET A 220 -7.75 -10.37 18.47
CA MET A 220 -7.50 -11.06 19.75
C MET A 220 -6.03 -11.07 20.17
N LEU A 221 -5.09 -11.01 19.21
CA LEU A 221 -3.65 -11.02 19.50
C LEU A 221 -3.22 -9.78 20.30
N ASN A 222 -3.72 -8.60 19.97
CA ASN A 222 -3.34 -7.36 20.64
C ASN A 222 -3.65 -7.35 22.16
N PRO A 223 -4.86 -7.71 22.63
CA PRO A 223 -5.15 -7.79 24.07
C PRO A 223 -4.35 -8.86 24.80
N MET A 224 -4.00 -9.97 24.13
CA MET A 224 -3.25 -11.07 24.76
C MET A 224 -1.75 -10.77 24.95
N ILE A 225 -1.18 -9.89 24.14
CA ILE A 225 0.25 -9.51 24.24
C ILE A 225 0.47 -8.34 25.20
N VAL A 226 -0.57 -7.51 25.43
CA VAL A 226 -0.47 -6.28 26.26
C VAL A 226 -0.86 -6.52 27.73
N GLN A 227 -1.33 -7.72 28.09
CA GLN A 227 -1.49 -8.15 29.49
C GLN A 227 -0.18 -8.72 30.03
#